data_abab8e555c4267eae09d693d5a33cfc6
#
_entry.id   abab8e555c4267eae09d693d5a33cfc6
#
_cell.length_a   1.000
_cell.length_b   1.000
_cell.length_c   1.000
_cell.angle_alpha   90.00
_cell.angle_beta   90.00
_cell.angle_gamma   90.00
#
_symmetry.space_group_name_H-M   'P 1'
#
loop_
_entity.id
_entity.type
_entity.pdbx_description
1 polymer ?
#
loop_
_entity_poly.entity_id
_entity_poly.type
_entity_poly.pdbx_seq_one_letter_code
_entity_poly.pdbx_strand_id
1 'polypeptide(L)'
;GGELIQGVLASSAQHDLAIEHMDVTAARKRWPQFAFDDDMEVIFEQRAGFLLVEHAISAHIEKAQWAGAELFLGHTIGEVKTGGSCLEVITDKETFTADSVVVTAGAWAADLLPELNGQLRILKKPLHWYAADADLYSNRAGCPAFFFESETGGYYGFPSIDERGLKVARHSGGIEITNPLELDRSLDVQERGCVAGFLRKHLPQVSDQATDHTVCMYTVSADSYFIIDHAQADERIVYAAGLSGHGFKFASALGELLAKMASGESHGYDLTPFSAGRR
;
A
#
# COMPACT_ATOMS: atom_id res chain seq x y z
N GLY A 1 16.60 18.92 3.22
CA GLY A 1 15.81 17.81 2.73
C GLY A 1 15.24 16.97 3.86
N GLY A 2 14.00 16.52 3.70
CA GLY A 2 13.32 15.68 4.67
C GLY A 2 13.86 14.24 4.69
N GLU A 3 13.31 13.44 5.59
CA GLU A 3 13.71 12.05 5.80
C GLU A 3 13.51 11.19 4.53
N LEU A 4 12.43 11.45 3.78
CA LEU A 4 12.13 10.79 2.52
C LEU A 4 13.21 11.05 1.47
N ILE A 5 13.62 12.29 1.27
CA ILE A 5 14.65 12.67 0.30
C ILE A 5 15.97 11.96 0.62
N GLN A 6 16.39 11.97 1.89
CA GLN A 6 17.62 11.29 2.33
C GLN A 6 17.55 9.77 2.08
N GLY A 7 16.40 9.17 2.37
CA GLY A 7 16.18 7.74 2.10
C GLY A 7 16.24 7.39 0.60
N VAL A 8 15.63 8.20 -0.25
CA VAL A 8 15.67 8.01 -1.71
C VAL A 8 17.10 8.16 -2.25
N LEU A 9 17.85 9.16 -1.80
CA LEU A 9 19.25 9.36 -2.21
C LEU A 9 20.14 8.19 -1.77
N ALA A 10 19.98 7.73 -0.53
CA ALA A 10 20.73 6.57 -0.02
C ALA A 10 20.41 5.29 -0.80
N SER A 11 19.11 5.02 -1.05
CA SER A 11 18.68 3.87 -1.82
C SER A 11 19.15 3.92 -3.27
N SER A 12 19.13 5.10 -3.89
CA SER A 12 19.61 5.23 -5.28
C SER A 12 21.10 4.96 -5.39
N ALA A 13 21.89 5.43 -4.43
CA ALA A 13 23.32 5.16 -4.39
C ALA A 13 23.63 3.67 -4.11
N GLN A 14 22.89 3.05 -3.20
CA GLN A 14 23.07 1.65 -2.83
C GLN A 14 22.71 0.67 -3.96
N HIS A 15 21.68 0.99 -4.74
CA HIS A 15 21.10 0.09 -5.73
C HIS A 15 21.32 0.55 -7.18
N ASP A 16 22.19 1.55 -7.40
CA ASP A 16 22.48 2.14 -8.72
C ASP A 16 21.21 2.52 -9.49
N LEU A 17 20.29 3.21 -8.80
CA LEU A 17 19.03 3.66 -9.39
C LEU A 17 19.23 5.00 -10.09
N ALA A 18 18.80 5.08 -11.35
CA ALA A 18 18.84 6.32 -12.10
C ALA A 18 17.74 7.28 -11.63
N ILE A 19 18.13 8.32 -10.92
CA ILE A 19 17.25 9.41 -10.48
C ILE A 19 17.76 10.75 -10.97
N GLU A 20 16.85 11.71 -11.11
CA GLU A 20 17.19 13.12 -11.38
C GLU A 20 16.93 13.91 -10.08
N HIS A 21 17.98 14.39 -9.45
CA HIS A 21 17.89 15.31 -8.30
C HIS A 21 17.97 16.75 -8.86
N MET A 22 16.97 17.56 -8.62
CA MET A 22 16.87 18.89 -9.20
C MET A 22 16.45 19.94 -8.18
N ASP A 23 16.84 21.17 -8.44
CA ASP A 23 16.39 22.33 -7.69
C ASP A 23 14.93 22.70 -8.08
N VAL A 24 14.34 23.53 -7.24
CA VAL A 24 12.96 24.02 -7.42
C VAL A 24 12.77 24.79 -8.72
N THR A 25 13.78 25.51 -9.20
CA THR A 25 13.71 26.28 -10.46
C THR A 25 13.54 25.35 -11.66
N ALA A 26 14.31 24.28 -11.70
CA ALA A 26 14.20 23.26 -12.73
C ALA A 26 12.87 22.51 -12.64
N ALA A 27 12.43 22.17 -11.42
CA ALA A 27 11.15 21.50 -11.19
C ALA A 27 9.96 22.36 -11.62
N ARG A 28 9.93 23.64 -11.27
CA ARG A 28 8.88 24.59 -11.69
C ARG A 28 8.81 24.75 -13.22
N LYS A 29 9.94 24.70 -13.90
CA LYS A 29 9.98 24.74 -15.35
C LYS A 29 9.44 23.46 -15.99
N ARG A 30 9.75 22.31 -15.39
CA ARG A 30 9.32 20.99 -15.90
C ARG A 30 7.86 20.69 -15.63
N TRP A 31 7.38 21.07 -14.46
CA TRP A 31 6.00 20.83 -14.00
C TRP A 31 5.37 22.12 -13.46
N PRO A 32 5.01 23.05 -14.36
CA PRO A 32 4.48 24.37 -13.97
C PRO A 32 3.12 24.30 -13.27
N GLN A 33 2.44 23.16 -13.33
CA GLN A 33 1.18 22.90 -12.63
C GLN A 33 1.35 22.64 -11.13
N PHE A 34 2.57 22.34 -10.65
CA PHE A 34 2.88 22.21 -9.24
C PHE A 34 3.50 23.49 -8.67
N ALA A 35 3.04 23.90 -7.50
CA ALA A 35 3.66 24.96 -6.73
C ALA A 35 4.60 24.36 -5.67
N PHE A 36 5.88 24.66 -5.81
CA PHE A 36 6.93 24.20 -4.88
C PHE A 36 7.34 25.37 -3.97
N ASP A 37 7.53 25.10 -2.68
CA ASP A 37 8.18 26.05 -1.76
C ASP A 37 9.67 26.20 -2.14
N ASP A 38 10.29 27.35 -1.80
CA ASP A 38 11.66 27.64 -2.24
C ASP A 38 12.74 26.76 -1.58
N ASP A 39 12.43 26.15 -0.46
CA ASP A 39 13.29 25.26 0.31
C ASP A 39 13.09 23.76 -0.01
N MET A 40 12.21 23.43 -0.95
CA MET A 40 11.98 22.05 -1.39
C MET A 40 13.12 21.54 -2.28
N GLU A 41 13.41 20.27 -2.13
CA GLU A 41 14.21 19.48 -3.06
C GLU A 41 13.29 18.54 -3.85
N VAL A 42 13.60 18.30 -5.12
CA VAL A 42 12.78 17.45 -5.99
C VAL A 42 13.62 16.31 -6.56
N ILE A 43 13.14 15.10 -6.38
CA ILE A 43 13.71 13.92 -7.03
C ILE A 43 12.69 13.35 -7.99
N PHE A 44 13.12 13.08 -9.21
CA PHE A 44 12.34 12.40 -10.22
C PHE A 44 12.99 11.09 -10.61
N GLU A 45 12.21 10.03 -10.61
CA GLU A 45 12.60 8.72 -11.08
C GLU A 45 11.79 8.37 -12.33
N GLN A 46 12.45 8.34 -13.50
CA GLN A 46 11.82 8.07 -14.79
C GLN A 46 11.15 6.69 -14.84
N ARG A 47 11.66 5.72 -14.07
CA ARG A 47 11.16 4.33 -14.03
C ARG A 47 10.08 4.11 -12.97
N ALA A 48 9.85 5.10 -12.10
CA ALA A 48 8.74 5.05 -11.15
C ALA A 48 7.39 5.28 -11.87
N GLY A 49 6.31 4.90 -11.19
CA GLY A 49 4.98 5.05 -11.76
C GLY A 49 3.90 4.63 -10.76
N PHE A 50 2.78 4.19 -11.30
CA PHE A 50 1.66 3.67 -10.50
C PHE A 50 1.08 2.40 -11.13
N LEU A 51 0.36 1.65 -10.33
CA LEU A 51 -0.29 0.40 -10.74
C LEU A 51 -1.80 0.61 -10.85
N LEU A 52 -2.40 0.04 -11.89
CA LEU A 52 -3.85 -0.12 -12.00
C LEU A 52 -4.24 -1.32 -11.14
N VAL A 53 -4.53 -1.05 -9.86
CA VAL A 53 -4.63 -2.07 -8.80
C VAL A 53 -5.69 -3.13 -9.15
N GLU A 54 -6.88 -2.72 -9.56
CA GLU A 54 -7.98 -3.61 -9.89
C GLU A 54 -7.63 -4.52 -11.08
N HIS A 55 -6.98 -3.98 -12.10
CA HIS A 55 -6.52 -4.77 -13.26
C HIS A 55 -5.42 -5.75 -12.87
N ALA A 56 -4.49 -5.31 -12.00
CA ALA A 56 -3.42 -6.19 -11.51
C ALA A 56 -3.99 -7.37 -10.70
N ILE A 57 -4.96 -7.11 -9.81
CA ILE A 57 -5.63 -8.15 -9.02
C ILE A 57 -6.36 -9.13 -9.94
N SER A 58 -7.18 -8.64 -10.89
CA SER A 58 -7.89 -9.48 -11.83
C SER A 58 -6.94 -10.37 -12.63
N ALA A 59 -5.84 -9.81 -13.14
CA ALA A 59 -4.85 -10.56 -13.88
C ALA A 59 -4.15 -11.65 -13.05
N HIS A 60 -3.88 -11.39 -11.76
CA HIS A 60 -3.33 -12.40 -10.86
C HIS A 60 -4.33 -13.54 -10.59
N ILE A 61 -5.60 -13.20 -10.33
CA ILE A 61 -6.66 -14.20 -10.11
C ILE A 61 -6.85 -15.06 -11.36
N GLU A 62 -7.00 -14.46 -12.54
CA GLU A 62 -7.17 -15.19 -13.80
C GLU A 62 -6.00 -16.15 -14.07
N LYS A 63 -4.76 -15.69 -13.84
CA LYS A 63 -3.58 -16.55 -13.99
C LYS A 63 -3.54 -17.69 -12.99
N ALA A 64 -3.92 -17.45 -11.73
CA ALA A 64 -3.99 -18.48 -10.70
C ALA A 64 -5.03 -19.54 -11.07
N GLN A 65 -6.24 -19.14 -11.49
CA GLN A 65 -7.28 -20.06 -11.95
C GLN A 65 -6.86 -20.86 -13.20
N TRP A 66 -6.17 -20.22 -14.12
CA TRP A 66 -5.58 -20.88 -15.29
C TRP A 66 -4.56 -21.96 -14.90
N ALA A 67 -3.84 -21.74 -13.80
CA ALA A 67 -2.90 -22.70 -13.24
C ALA A 67 -3.57 -23.76 -12.34
N GLY A 68 -4.90 -23.76 -12.23
CA GLY A 68 -5.68 -24.76 -11.50
C GLY A 68 -6.06 -24.34 -10.08
N ALA A 69 -5.83 -23.07 -9.68
CA ALA A 69 -6.29 -22.60 -8.38
C ALA A 69 -7.83 -22.47 -8.35
N GLU A 70 -8.42 -22.86 -7.25
CA GLU A 70 -9.84 -22.65 -6.96
C GLU A 70 -10.03 -21.40 -6.10
N LEU A 71 -11.08 -20.63 -6.37
CA LEU A 71 -11.40 -19.40 -5.67
C LEU A 71 -12.74 -19.56 -4.93
N PHE A 72 -12.67 -19.51 -3.59
CA PHE A 72 -13.82 -19.61 -2.71
C PHE A 72 -14.17 -18.23 -2.14
N LEU A 73 -15.18 -17.58 -2.70
CA LEU A 73 -15.65 -16.27 -2.27
C LEU A 73 -16.75 -16.38 -1.21
N GLY A 74 -16.83 -15.38 -0.32
CA GLY A 74 -17.85 -15.29 0.70
C GLY A 74 -17.72 -16.33 1.80
N HIS A 75 -16.50 -16.82 2.06
CA HIS A 75 -16.18 -17.64 3.22
C HIS A 75 -15.52 -16.78 4.29
N THR A 76 -15.99 -16.85 5.51
CA THR A 76 -15.35 -16.24 6.66
C THR A 76 -14.47 -17.28 7.35
N ILE A 77 -13.15 -17.03 7.39
CA ILE A 77 -12.21 -17.93 8.03
C ILE A 77 -12.23 -17.66 9.53
N GLY A 78 -12.54 -18.69 10.32
CA GLY A 78 -12.57 -18.60 11.77
C GLY A 78 -11.27 -19.05 12.44
N GLU A 79 -10.61 -20.07 11.90
CA GLU A 79 -9.43 -20.67 12.52
C GLU A 79 -8.61 -21.46 11.50
N VAL A 80 -7.30 -21.54 11.73
CA VAL A 80 -6.41 -22.51 11.10
C VAL A 80 -5.92 -23.47 12.18
N LYS A 81 -6.44 -24.71 12.18
CA LYS A 81 -6.02 -25.74 13.11
C LYS A 81 -4.75 -26.43 12.70
N THR A 82 -3.89 -26.64 13.68
CA THR A 82 -2.59 -27.31 13.58
C THR A 82 -2.59 -28.65 14.33
N GLY A 83 -1.48 -29.37 14.30
CA GLY A 83 -1.26 -30.57 15.11
C GLY A 83 -1.61 -31.89 14.43
N GLY A 84 -2.22 -31.87 13.24
CA GLY A 84 -2.46 -33.05 12.41
C GLY A 84 -1.39 -33.26 11.34
N SER A 85 -1.57 -34.30 10.51
CA SER A 85 -0.75 -34.53 9.31
C SER A 85 -0.94 -33.45 8.26
N CYS A 86 -2.10 -32.79 8.23
CA CYS A 86 -2.43 -31.62 7.41
C CYS A 86 -2.96 -30.50 8.30
N LEU A 87 -2.98 -29.29 7.75
CA LEU A 87 -3.64 -28.13 8.35
C LEU A 87 -5.13 -28.14 7.98
N GLU A 88 -5.99 -27.66 8.90
CA GLU A 88 -7.43 -27.50 8.63
C GLU A 88 -7.78 -26.01 8.67
N VAL A 89 -8.26 -25.47 7.55
CA VAL A 89 -8.80 -24.11 7.48
C VAL A 89 -10.31 -24.18 7.68
N ILE A 90 -10.78 -23.69 8.81
CA ILE A 90 -12.19 -23.72 9.19
C ILE A 90 -12.86 -22.42 8.77
N THR A 91 -13.92 -22.54 7.98
CA THR A 91 -14.75 -21.42 7.57
C THR A 91 -16.16 -21.55 8.14
N ASP A 92 -16.95 -20.50 7.96
CA ASP A 92 -18.39 -20.49 8.33
C ASP A 92 -19.25 -21.45 7.49
N LYS A 93 -18.71 -22.06 6.43
CA LYS A 93 -19.44 -22.96 5.54
C LYS A 93 -18.89 -24.39 5.51
N GLU A 94 -17.57 -24.54 5.50
CA GLU A 94 -16.90 -25.83 5.36
C GLU A 94 -15.48 -25.78 5.88
N THR A 95 -14.82 -26.93 5.94
CA THR A 95 -13.42 -27.06 6.35
C THR A 95 -12.58 -27.53 5.17
N PHE A 96 -11.50 -26.84 4.89
CA PHE A 96 -10.50 -27.21 3.90
C PHE A 96 -9.30 -27.85 4.57
N THR A 97 -8.65 -28.79 3.91
CA THR A 97 -7.38 -29.38 4.35
C THR A 97 -6.26 -29.00 3.41
N ALA A 98 -5.09 -28.70 3.93
CA ALA A 98 -3.92 -28.32 3.16
C ALA A 98 -2.62 -28.79 3.82
N ASP A 99 -1.58 -29.00 3.00
CA ASP A 99 -0.22 -29.29 3.48
C ASP A 99 0.46 -28.03 4.02
N SER A 100 0.17 -26.87 3.43
CA SER A 100 0.63 -25.56 3.90
C SER A 100 -0.44 -24.49 3.69
N VAL A 101 -0.37 -23.41 4.47
CA VAL A 101 -1.31 -22.27 4.40
C VAL A 101 -0.53 -20.96 4.28
N VAL A 102 -0.97 -20.10 3.37
CA VAL A 102 -0.46 -18.73 3.24
C VAL A 102 -1.51 -17.75 3.74
N VAL A 103 -1.19 -16.99 4.79
CA VAL A 103 -2.10 -16.00 5.38
C VAL A 103 -1.72 -14.59 4.90
N THR A 104 -2.61 -13.97 4.12
CA THR A 104 -2.49 -12.58 3.65
C THR A 104 -3.76 -11.79 3.96
N ALA A 105 -4.23 -11.93 5.21
CA ALA A 105 -5.56 -11.49 5.65
C ALA A 105 -5.67 -9.97 5.93
N GLY A 106 -4.61 -9.18 5.65
CA GLY A 106 -4.64 -7.71 5.78
C GLY A 106 -5.07 -7.26 7.19
N ALA A 107 -6.18 -6.55 7.29
CA ALA A 107 -6.69 -6.02 8.55
C ALA A 107 -7.17 -7.11 9.54
N TRP A 108 -7.41 -8.32 9.08
CA TRP A 108 -7.82 -9.47 9.89
C TRP A 108 -6.66 -10.42 10.23
N ALA A 109 -5.41 -10.05 9.92
CA ALA A 109 -4.27 -10.94 10.14
C ALA A 109 -4.09 -11.32 11.62
N ALA A 110 -4.31 -10.38 12.54
CA ALA A 110 -4.18 -10.64 13.98
C ALA A 110 -5.28 -11.57 14.53
N ASP A 111 -6.44 -11.66 13.86
CA ASP A 111 -7.50 -12.58 14.25
C ASP A 111 -7.12 -14.06 13.99
N LEU A 112 -6.30 -14.28 12.95
CA LEU A 112 -5.84 -15.61 12.53
C LEU A 112 -4.46 -15.97 13.11
N LEU A 113 -3.65 -14.99 13.47
CA LEU A 113 -2.26 -15.12 13.90
C LEU A 113 -2.10 -14.41 15.27
N PRO A 114 -2.31 -15.12 16.39
CA PRO A 114 -2.29 -14.52 17.73
C PRO A 114 -0.98 -13.82 18.09
N GLU A 115 0.14 -14.24 17.54
CA GLU A 115 1.44 -13.59 17.70
C GLU A 115 1.49 -12.16 17.16
N LEU A 116 0.58 -11.78 16.29
CA LEU A 116 0.47 -10.40 15.76
C LEU A 116 -0.38 -9.48 16.63
N ASN A 117 -1.00 -10.02 17.70
CA ASN A 117 -1.79 -9.20 18.64
C ASN A 117 -0.92 -8.10 19.26
N GLY A 118 -1.38 -6.86 19.17
CA GLY A 118 -0.67 -5.69 19.65
C GLY A 118 0.50 -5.20 18.75
N GLN A 119 0.84 -5.93 17.70
CA GLN A 119 1.86 -5.52 16.72
C GLN A 119 1.28 -4.73 15.54
N LEU A 120 -0.01 -4.85 15.29
CA LEU A 120 -0.69 -4.23 14.16
C LEU A 120 -1.73 -3.22 14.62
N ARG A 121 -1.81 -2.11 13.89
CA ARG A 121 -2.89 -1.13 14.03
C ARG A 121 -3.59 -0.99 12.68
N ILE A 122 -4.90 -0.81 12.70
CA ILE A 122 -5.70 -0.61 11.50
C ILE A 122 -6.07 0.86 11.42
N LEU A 123 -5.69 1.52 10.36
CA LEU A 123 -5.95 2.94 10.13
C LEU A 123 -6.95 3.13 8.99
N LYS A 124 -8.04 3.86 9.25
CA LYS A 124 -8.94 4.40 8.22
C LYS A 124 -8.16 5.42 7.37
N LYS A 125 -8.19 5.27 6.05
CA LYS A 125 -7.46 6.10 5.08
C LYS A 125 -8.40 6.57 3.95
N PRO A 126 -8.98 7.76 4.06
CA PRO A 126 -9.76 8.35 2.99
C PRO A 126 -8.91 8.74 1.78
N LEU A 127 -9.46 8.55 0.61
CA LEU A 127 -8.89 8.90 -0.68
C LEU A 127 -9.90 9.77 -1.42
N HIS A 128 -9.41 10.78 -2.16
CA HIS A 128 -10.27 11.72 -2.86
C HIS A 128 -9.84 11.89 -4.31
N TRP A 129 -10.81 12.17 -5.17
CA TRP A 129 -10.57 12.61 -6.54
C TRP A 129 -11.06 14.06 -6.70
N TYR A 130 -10.42 14.78 -7.60
CA TYR A 130 -10.63 16.19 -7.84
C TYR A 130 -10.67 16.48 -9.32
N ALA A 131 -11.62 17.32 -9.76
CA ALA A 131 -11.62 17.81 -11.12
C ALA A 131 -10.32 18.59 -11.40
N ALA A 132 -9.65 18.25 -12.47
CA ALA A 132 -8.39 18.85 -12.88
C ALA A 132 -8.34 18.96 -14.40
N ASP A 133 -7.64 19.98 -14.90
CA ASP A 133 -7.41 20.17 -16.33
C ASP A 133 -6.61 18.98 -16.90
N ALA A 134 -7.20 18.27 -17.86
CA ALA A 134 -6.59 17.09 -18.45
C ALA A 134 -5.30 17.43 -19.24
N ASP A 135 -5.18 18.62 -19.79
CA ASP A 135 -3.99 19.06 -20.52
C ASP A 135 -2.79 19.31 -19.58
N LEU A 136 -3.01 19.40 -18.28
CA LEU A 136 -1.98 19.61 -17.27
C LEU A 136 -1.78 18.40 -16.36
N TYR A 137 -2.89 17.75 -15.97
CA TYR A 137 -2.86 16.75 -14.89
C TYR A 137 -3.13 15.32 -15.36
N SER A 138 -3.35 15.07 -16.65
CA SER A 138 -3.49 13.70 -17.13
C SER A 138 -2.13 13.00 -17.28
N ASN A 139 -2.18 11.66 -17.21
CA ASN A 139 -1.02 10.84 -17.53
C ASN A 139 -0.52 11.08 -18.98
N ARG A 140 -1.44 11.37 -19.92
CA ARG A 140 -1.10 11.69 -21.33
C ARG A 140 -0.35 13.01 -21.46
N ALA A 141 -0.64 13.97 -20.59
CA ALA A 141 0.06 15.26 -20.54
C ALA A 141 1.44 15.15 -19.87
N GLY A 142 1.81 13.97 -19.37
CA GLY A 142 3.08 13.75 -18.68
C GLY A 142 3.07 14.16 -17.20
N CYS A 143 1.89 14.34 -16.59
CA CYS A 143 1.80 14.55 -15.16
C CYS A 143 2.26 13.26 -14.43
N PRO A 144 3.28 13.33 -13.57
CA PRO A 144 3.77 12.16 -12.84
C PRO A 144 2.85 11.79 -11.68
N ALA A 145 2.97 10.56 -11.16
CA ALA A 145 2.62 10.28 -9.78
C ALA A 145 3.58 11.06 -8.87
N PHE A 146 3.09 11.57 -7.76
CA PHE A 146 3.89 12.44 -6.89
C PHE A 146 3.70 12.13 -5.40
N PHE A 147 4.72 12.48 -4.64
CA PHE A 147 4.68 12.51 -3.18
C PHE A 147 5.28 13.82 -2.69
N PHE A 148 4.59 14.52 -1.80
CA PHE A 148 5.07 15.72 -1.12
C PHE A 148 5.23 15.43 0.37
N GLU A 149 6.41 15.68 0.90
CA GLU A 149 6.67 15.77 2.33
C GLU A 149 6.55 17.23 2.75
N SER A 150 5.62 17.53 3.64
CA SER A 150 5.31 18.89 4.09
C SER A 150 5.16 18.93 5.60
N GLU A 151 5.13 20.12 6.20
CA GLU A 151 4.90 20.32 7.63
C GLU A 151 3.59 19.72 8.13
N THR A 152 2.58 19.63 7.26
CA THR A 152 1.25 19.07 7.60
C THR A 152 1.14 17.57 7.33
N GLY A 153 2.22 16.94 6.87
CA GLY A 153 2.33 15.50 6.61
C GLY A 153 2.73 15.15 5.19
N GLY A 154 2.74 13.86 4.89
CA GLY A 154 2.99 13.33 3.56
C GLY A 154 1.71 13.26 2.72
N TYR A 155 1.74 13.81 1.53
CA TYR A 155 0.65 13.76 0.56
C TYR A 155 1.12 13.10 -0.72
N TYR A 156 0.26 12.28 -1.31
CA TYR A 156 0.54 11.66 -2.60
C TYR A 156 -0.60 11.84 -3.57
N GLY A 157 -0.28 11.77 -4.84
CA GLY A 157 -1.30 11.81 -5.87
C GLY A 157 -0.91 11.07 -7.13
N PHE A 158 -1.94 10.81 -7.93
CA PHE A 158 -1.83 10.14 -9.22
C PHE A 158 -2.47 11.01 -10.29
N PRO A 159 -1.91 11.05 -11.51
CA PRO A 159 -2.49 11.80 -12.61
C PRO A 159 -3.91 11.33 -12.92
N SER A 160 -4.68 12.19 -13.56
CA SER A 160 -6.01 11.82 -14.08
C SER A 160 -5.87 10.71 -15.13
N ILE A 161 -6.54 9.60 -14.91
CA ILE A 161 -6.58 8.44 -15.82
C ILE A 161 -8.00 8.14 -16.31
N ASP A 162 -8.99 8.67 -15.63
CA ASP A 162 -10.42 8.54 -15.92
C ASP A 162 -11.17 9.84 -15.58
N GLU A 163 -12.50 9.82 -15.72
CA GLU A 163 -13.40 10.96 -15.49
C GLU A 163 -13.45 11.47 -14.04
N ARG A 164 -13.01 10.70 -13.06
CA ARG A 164 -12.94 11.14 -11.65
C ARG A 164 -11.90 12.24 -11.45
N GLY A 165 -10.90 12.31 -12.31
CA GLY A 165 -9.87 13.33 -12.29
C GLY A 165 -8.62 12.93 -11.50
N LEU A 166 -7.94 13.91 -10.91
CA LEU A 166 -6.70 13.75 -10.15
C LEU A 166 -6.99 13.11 -8.80
N LYS A 167 -6.31 12.00 -8.49
CA LYS A 167 -6.42 11.35 -7.18
C LYS A 167 -5.39 11.93 -6.22
N VAL A 168 -5.84 12.39 -5.05
CA VAL A 168 -4.94 12.90 -3.99
C VAL A 168 -5.39 12.39 -2.63
N ALA A 169 -4.42 12.03 -1.79
CA ALA A 169 -4.67 11.61 -0.42
C ALA A 169 -3.48 11.95 0.51
N ARG A 170 -3.75 11.98 1.80
CA ARG A 170 -2.71 12.10 2.82
C ARG A 170 -2.23 10.73 3.24
N HIS A 171 -0.92 10.48 3.09
CA HIS A 171 -0.28 9.22 3.49
C HIS A 171 -0.09 9.14 5.00
N SER A 172 0.37 10.21 5.62
CA SER A 172 0.55 10.31 7.07
C SER A 172 -0.78 10.35 7.84
N GLY A 173 -0.75 10.13 9.14
CA GLY A 173 -1.94 10.13 9.99
C GLY A 173 -2.92 8.98 9.67
N GLY A 174 -4.18 9.21 9.96
CA GLY A 174 -5.29 8.25 9.83
C GLY A 174 -5.99 8.07 11.18
N ILE A 175 -7.21 7.56 11.14
CA ILE A 175 -8.00 7.26 12.33
C ILE A 175 -7.88 5.77 12.61
N GLU A 176 -7.43 5.43 13.81
CA GLU A 176 -7.35 4.03 14.23
C GLU A 176 -8.75 3.45 14.43
N ILE A 177 -8.97 2.25 13.92
CA ILE A 177 -10.20 1.48 14.06
C ILE A 177 -9.87 0.12 14.65
N THR A 178 -10.77 -0.40 15.47
CA THR A 178 -10.59 -1.69 16.15
C THR A 178 -11.24 -2.84 15.39
N ASN A 179 -12.30 -2.56 14.64
CA ASN A 179 -13.03 -3.58 13.88
C ASN A 179 -13.11 -3.20 12.40
N PRO A 180 -12.44 -3.93 11.49
CA PRO A 180 -12.50 -3.64 10.05
C PRO A 180 -13.90 -3.67 9.46
N LEU A 181 -14.83 -4.44 10.04
CA LEU A 181 -16.23 -4.55 9.57
C LEU A 181 -17.06 -3.30 9.90
N GLU A 182 -16.60 -2.49 10.87
CA GLU A 182 -17.26 -1.25 11.28
C GLU A 182 -16.67 -0.01 10.59
N LEU A 183 -15.87 -0.20 9.55
CA LEU A 183 -15.26 0.90 8.80
C LEU A 183 -16.31 1.86 8.26
N ASP A 184 -16.35 3.07 8.81
CA ASP A 184 -17.15 4.15 8.27
C ASP A 184 -16.58 4.62 6.93
N ARG A 185 -17.33 4.42 5.87
CA ARG A 185 -16.98 4.77 4.48
C ARG A 185 -17.55 6.11 4.04
N SER A 186 -18.18 6.85 4.95
CA SER A 186 -18.67 8.21 4.66
C SER A 186 -17.53 9.17 4.41
N LEU A 187 -17.83 10.28 3.74
CA LEU A 187 -16.89 11.34 3.46
C LEU A 187 -16.35 11.94 4.77
N ASP A 188 -15.04 11.81 4.97
CA ASP A 188 -14.35 12.42 6.11
C ASP A 188 -14.05 13.88 5.82
N VAL A 189 -14.84 14.77 6.46
CA VAL A 189 -14.75 16.23 6.24
C VAL A 189 -13.42 16.80 6.74
N GLN A 190 -12.89 16.28 7.84
CA GLN A 190 -11.62 16.75 8.39
C GLN A 190 -10.44 16.38 7.47
N GLU A 191 -10.39 15.12 7.05
CA GLU A 191 -9.34 14.64 6.15
C GLU A 191 -9.40 15.33 4.78
N ARG A 192 -10.63 15.50 4.24
CA ARG A 192 -10.85 16.30 3.04
C ARG A 192 -10.31 17.73 3.21
N GLY A 193 -10.54 18.34 4.38
CA GLY A 193 -10.02 19.68 4.70
C GLY A 193 -8.50 19.76 4.66
N CYS A 194 -7.80 18.74 5.16
CA CYS A 194 -6.33 18.64 5.08
C CYS A 194 -5.86 18.56 3.62
N VAL A 195 -6.49 17.69 2.81
CA VAL A 195 -6.14 17.56 1.39
C VAL A 195 -6.46 18.84 0.62
N ALA A 196 -7.60 19.49 0.90
CA ALA A 196 -7.95 20.77 0.28
C ALA A 196 -6.91 21.86 0.61
N GLY A 197 -6.39 21.89 1.84
CA GLY A 197 -5.28 22.78 2.21
C GLY A 197 -4.02 22.54 1.40
N PHE A 198 -3.65 21.26 1.23
CA PHE A 198 -2.53 20.87 0.40
C PHE A 198 -2.73 21.27 -1.09
N LEU A 199 -3.92 21.03 -1.64
CA LEU A 199 -4.23 21.41 -3.04
C LEU A 199 -4.09 22.91 -3.25
N ARG A 200 -4.68 23.75 -2.40
CA ARG A 200 -4.57 25.22 -2.51
C ARG A 200 -3.13 25.69 -2.49
N LYS A 201 -2.24 25.02 -1.76
CA LYS A 201 -0.83 25.40 -1.65
C LYS A 201 -0.01 24.89 -2.84
N HIS A 202 -0.13 23.61 -3.17
CA HIS A 202 0.79 22.93 -4.06
C HIS A 202 0.23 22.61 -5.46
N LEU A 203 -1.11 22.59 -5.61
CA LEU A 203 -1.80 22.37 -6.89
C LEU A 203 -2.91 23.43 -7.09
N PRO A 204 -2.56 24.71 -7.16
CA PRO A 204 -3.54 25.82 -7.10
C PRO A 204 -4.54 25.87 -8.26
N GLN A 205 -4.30 25.12 -9.33
CA GLN A 205 -5.20 25.02 -10.47
C GLN A 205 -6.19 23.87 -10.36
N VAL A 206 -6.10 23.05 -9.30
CA VAL A 206 -7.03 21.96 -9.02
C VAL A 206 -8.11 22.45 -8.07
N SER A 207 -9.38 22.15 -8.38
CA SER A 207 -10.49 22.45 -7.46
C SER A 207 -10.25 21.75 -6.10
N ASP A 208 -10.52 22.45 -5.01
CA ASP A 208 -10.47 21.86 -3.67
C ASP A 208 -11.77 21.12 -3.28
N GLN A 209 -12.74 21.03 -4.21
CA GLN A 209 -13.97 20.27 -4.06
C GLN A 209 -13.79 18.88 -4.64
N ALA A 210 -13.83 17.86 -3.78
CA ALA A 210 -13.73 16.47 -4.20
C ALA A 210 -14.93 16.09 -5.10
N THR A 211 -14.62 15.45 -6.23
CA THR A 211 -15.62 14.91 -7.16
C THR A 211 -16.05 13.51 -6.76
N ASP A 212 -15.17 12.77 -6.09
CA ASP A 212 -15.41 11.41 -5.62
C ASP A 212 -14.52 11.11 -4.41
N HIS A 213 -14.88 10.09 -3.62
CA HIS A 213 -14.07 9.61 -2.52
C HIS A 213 -14.25 8.11 -2.31
N THR A 214 -13.28 7.50 -1.66
CA THR A 214 -13.38 6.16 -1.12
C THR A 214 -12.57 6.06 0.17
N VAL A 215 -12.80 4.99 0.93
CA VAL A 215 -12.08 4.75 2.18
C VAL A 215 -11.42 3.39 2.12
N CYS A 216 -10.12 3.37 2.34
CA CYS A 216 -9.35 2.15 2.48
C CYS A 216 -8.81 1.98 3.91
N MET A 217 -8.16 0.87 4.18
CA MET A 217 -7.49 0.60 5.46
C MET A 217 -6.01 0.38 5.22
N TYR A 218 -5.18 0.94 6.11
CA TYR A 218 -3.80 0.50 6.25
C TYR A 218 -3.72 -0.41 7.48
N THR A 219 -3.02 -1.53 7.36
CA THR A 219 -2.59 -2.34 8.49
C THR A 219 -1.14 -2.03 8.74
N VAL A 220 -0.85 -1.34 9.84
CA VAL A 220 0.44 -0.71 10.11
C VAL A 220 1.14 -1.44 11.26
N SER A 221 2.38 -1.86 11.05
CA SER A 221 3.28 -2.35 12.10
C SER A 221 3.90 -1.19 12.88
N ALA A 222 4.49 -1.47 14.03
CA ALA A 222 5.06 -0.43 14.92
C ALA A 222 6.17 0.40 14.26
N ASP A 223 6.97 -0.23 13.40
CA ASP A 223 8.11 0.37 12.69
C ASP A 223 7.82 0.65 11.20
N SER A 224 6.59 0.40 10.76
CA SER A 224 6.15 0.53 9.37
C SER A 224 6.83 -0.43 8.38
N TYR A 225 7.66 -1.37 8.82
CA TYR A 225 8.18 -2.46 8.00
C TYR A 225 7.17 -3.60 7.88
N PHE A 226 7.21 -4.33 6.79
CA PHE A 226 6.39 -5.53 6.59
C PHE A 226 6.72 -6.60 7.64
N ILE A 227 5.75 -7.44 7.97
CA ILE A 227 5.98 -8.63 8.76
C ILE A 227 5.79 -9.83 7.84
N ILE A 228 6.87 -10.60 7.62
CA ILE A 228 6.88 -11.79 6.77
C ILE A 228 7.59 -12.89 7.55
N ASP A 229 6.84 -13.93 7.91
CA ASP A 229 7.38 -14.98 8.79
C ASP A 229 6.58 -16.27 8.65
N HIS A 230 7.03 -17.30 9.33
CA HIS A 230 6.26 -18.51 9.65
C HIS A 230 5.49 -18.30 10.96
N ALA A 231 4.29 -18.86 11.06
CA ALA A 231 3.51 -18.77 12.29
C ALA A 231 4.18 -19.56 13.43
N GLN A 232 4.14 -19.01 14.64
CA GLN A 232 4.74 -19.66 15.82
C GLN A 232 4.09 -21.01 16.15
N ALA A 233 2.81 -21.18 15.81
CA ALA A 233 2.06 -22.39 16.09
C ALA A 233 2.44 -23.56 15.18
N ASP A 234 2.82 -23.28 13.90
CA ASP A 234 3.15 -24.30 12.92
C ASP A 234 3.90 -23.64 11.72
N GLU A 235 5.11 -24.12 11.43
CA GLU A 235 5.95 -23.57 10.35
C GLU A 235 5.36 -23.76 8.94
N ARG A 236 4.36 -24.62 8.78
CA ARG A 236 3.63 -24.80 7.52
C ARG A 236 2.68 -23.64 7.22
N ILE A 237 2.45 -22.75 8.18
CA ILE A 237 1.69 -21.51 8.00
C ILE A 237 2.69 -20.38 7.79
N VAL A 238 2.68 -19.79 6.60
CA VAL A 238 3.48 -18.61 6.26
C VAL A 238 2.59 -17.39 6.10
N TYR A 239 3.09 -16.19 6.38
CA TYR A 239 2.25 -15.01 6.27
C TYR A 239 2.99 -13.74 5.88
N ALA A 240 2.22 -12.80 5.33
CA ALA A 240 2.63 -11.41 5.19
C ALA A 240 1.56 -10.49 5.77
N ALA A 241 1.95 -9.63 6.69
CA ALA A 241 1.08 -8.71 7.41
C ALA A 241 1.75 -7.33 7.59
N GLY A 242 1.00 -6.34 8.06
CA GLY A 242 1.54 -5.04 8.40
C GLY A 242 2.21 -4.32 7.23
N LEU A 243 1.62 -4.38 6.01
CA LEU A 243 2.23 -3.77 4.82
C LEU A 243 2.16 -2.23 4.80
N SER A 244 1.69 -1.62 5.88
CA SER A 244 1.82 -0.21 6.27
C SER A 244 1.47 0.81 5.20
N GLY A 245 0.52 0.46 4.29
CA GLY A 245 0.01 1.35 3.25
C GLY A 245 0.91 1.49 2.01
N HIS A 246 2.00 0.73 1.90
CA HIS A 246 2.89 0.79 0.73
C HIS A 246 3.25 -0.59 0.15
N GLY A 247 2.51 -1.64 0.52
CA GLY A 247 2.80 -3.03 0.14
C GLY A 247 2.39 -3.44 -1.26
N PHE A 248 1.36 -2.83 -1.87
CA PHE A 248 0.79 -3.35 -3.12
C PHE A 248 1.80 -3.39 -4.28
N LYS A 249 2.74 -2.44 -4.34
CA LYS A 249 3.81 -2.43 -5.36
C LYS A 249 4.69 -3.70 -5.31
N PHE A 250 4.71 -4.41 -4.19
CA PHE A 250 5.47 -5.64 -3.99
C PHE A 250 4.61 -6.92 -4.14
N ALA A 251 3.33 -6.82 -4.50
CA ALA A 251 2.40 -7.95 -4.48
C ALA A 251 2.91 -9.17 -5.27
N SER A 252 3.48 -8.96 -6.46
CA SER A 252 4.03 -10.06 -7.27
C SER A 252 5.26 -10.71 -6.62
N ALA A 253 6.18 -9.90 -6.08
CA ALA A 253 7.39 -10.40 -5.41
C ALA A 253 7.05 -11.09 -4.08
N LEU A 254 6.10 -10.53 -3.30
CA LEU A 254 5.61 -11.15 -2.08
C LEU A 254 4.88 -12.46 -2.37
N GLY A 255 4.08 -12.51 -3.43
CA GLY A 255 3.41 -13.73 -3.85
C GLY A 255 4.40 -14.85 -4.19
N GLU A 256 5.45 -14.54 -4.96
CA GLU A 256 6.52 -15.49 -5.27
C GLU A 256 7.26 -15.95 -4.00
N LEU A 257 7.62 -15.00 -3.13
CA LEU A 257 8.30 -15.28 -1.87
C LEU A 257 7.48 -16.22 -0.98
N LEU A 258 6.21 -15.87 -0.73
CA LEU A 258 5.32 -16.67 0.12
C LEU A 258 5.06 -18.06 -0.46
N ALA A 259 4.95 -18.18 -1.79
CA ALA A 259 4.82 -19.49 -2.44
C ALA A 259 6.06 -20.36 -2.20
N LYS A 260 7.27 -19.81 -2.33
CA LYS A 260 8.52 -20.53 -2.04
C LYS A 260 8.63 -20.92 -0.56
N MET A 261 8.28 -20.03 0.36
CA MET A 261 8.24 -20.34 1.79
C MET A 261 7.27 -21.49 2.07
N ALA A 262 6.05 -21.43 1.52
CA ALA A 262 5.02 -22.45 1.75
C ALA A 262 5.38 -23.82 1.12
N SER A 263 6.16 -23.85 0.05
CA SER A 263 6.66 -25.10 -0.58
C SER A 263 8.01 -25.57 -0.03
N GLY A 264 8.61 -24.84 0.91
CA GLY A 264 9.95 -25.16 1.44
C GLY A 264 11.10 -24.93 0.47
N GLU A 265 10.86 -24.12 -0.58
CA GLU A 265 11.88 -23.77 -1.56
C GLU A 265 12.76 -22.59 -1.06
N SER A 266 14.02 -22.57 -1.50
CA SER A 266 14.92 -21.45 -1.21
C SER A 266 14.50 -20.20 -1.99
N HIS A 267 14.39 -19.06 -1.32
CA HIS A 267 13.99 -17.78 -1.92
C HIS A 267 15.15 -16.78 -2.08
N GLY A 268 16.27 -16.98 -1.38
CA GLY A 268 17.47 -16.13 -1.52
C GLY A 268 17.37 -14.73 -0.89
N TYR A 269 16.26 -14.39 -0.22
CA TYR A 269 16.08 -13.11 0.48
C TYR A 269 16.48 -13.24 1.96
N ASP A 270 17.10 -12.19 2.53
CA ASP A 270 17.24 -12.03 3.97
C ASP A 270 15.94 -11.48 4.55
N LEU A 271 15.21 -12.30 5.29
CA LEU A 271 13.96 -11.93 5.93
C LEU A 271 14.12 -11.42 7.37
N THR A 272 15.33 -11.39 7.89
CA THR A 272 15.62 -10.93 9.27
C THR A 272 14.96 -9.56 9.57
N PRO A 273 15.03 -8.55 8.67
CA PRO A 273 14.39 -7.26 8.90
C PRO A 273 12.86 -7.30 8.90
N PHE A 274 12.26 -8.38 8.43
CA PHE A 274 10.81 -8.56 8.29
C PHE A 274 10.23 -9.58 9.27
N SER A 275 11.05 -10.22 10.10
CA SER A 275 10.60 -11.20 11.10
C SER A 275 9.65 -10.56 12.12
N ALA A 276 8.65 -11.31 12.59
CA ALA A 276 7.74 -10.89 13.64
C ALA A 276 8.44 -10.64 14.98
N GLY A 277 9.55 -11.33 15.22
CA GLY A 277 10.38 -11.19 16.43
C GLY A 277 11.45 -10.11 16.38
N ARG A 278 11.53 -9.30 15.28
CA ARG A 278 12.52 -8.23 15.17
C ARG A 278 12.35 -7.17 16.27
N ARG A 279 13.44 -6.62 16.74
CA ARG A 279 13.48 -5.57 17.77
C ARG A 279 13.97 -4.26 17.17
#